data_34d1ddb32959b259538b1fe7e5c53596
#
_entry.id   34d1ddb32959b259538b1fe7e5c53596
#
_cell.length_a   1.000
_cell.length_b   1.000
_cell.length_c   1.000
_cell.angle_alpha   90.00
_cell.angle_beta   90.00
_cell.angle_gamma   90.00
#
_symmetry.space_group_name_H-M   'P 1'
#
loop_
_entity.id
_entity.type
_entity.pdbx_description
1 polymer ?
#
loop_
_entity_poly.entity_id
_entity_poly.type
_entity_poly.pdbx_seq_one_letter_code
_entity_poly.pdbx_strand_id
1 'polypeptide(L)'
;GMTFKENCPDIRNSKVIDVVRELQSFGAHVLVHDPIASSAECEHEYGLALTHWDALPQASAVVASVSHKEYTDLGVEGLLRKLAPGGVFVDVKSAYDPVALKTAGVQSWRL
;
A
#
# COMPACT_ATOMS: atom_id res chain seq x y z
N GLY A 1 2.17 -2.49 0.92
CA GLY A 1 3.26 -3.17 1.61
C GLY A 1 3.11 -3.18 3.11
N MET A 2 3.52 -4.25 3.75
CA MET A 2 3.31 -4.47 5.18
C MET A 2 4.62 -4.72 5.94
N THR A 3 5.71 -4.99 5.24
CA THR A 3 6.96 -5.37 5.89
C THR A 3 7.70 -4.17 6.50
N PHE A 4 8.71 -4.47 7.31
CA PHE A 4 9.53 -3.48 8.00
C PHE A 4 10.24 -2.51 7.04
N LYS A 5 10.76 -3.03 5.93
CA LYS A 5 11.42 -2.22 4.89
C LYS A 5 11.31 -2.90 3.52
N GLU A 6 11.66 -2.14 2.48
CA GLU A 6 11.60 -2.61 1.09
C GLU A 6 12.47 -3.84 0.86
N ASN A 7 11.93 -4.79 0.11
CA ASN A 7 12.58 -6.04 -0.33
C ASN A 7 13.01 -6.96 0.84
N CYS A 8 12.41 -6.76 2.00
CA CYS A 8 12.64 -7.58 3.18
C CYS A 8 11.31 -8.20 3.62
N PRO A 9 11.21 -9.54 3.80
CA PRO A 9 9.94 -10.17 4.16
C PRO A 9 9.56 -10.04 5.63
N ASP A 10 10.41 -9.42 6.46
CA ASP A 10 10.20 -9.31 7.90
C ASP A 10 9.08 -8.34 8.23
N ILE A 11 8.02 -8.83 8.88
CA ILE A 11 6.88 -8.03 9.32
C ILE A 11 7.03 -7.52 10.76
N ARG A 12 8.05 -7.97 11.48
CA ARG A 12 8.30 -7.52 12.86
C ARG A 12 8.74 -6.06 12.83
N ASN A 13 8.32 -5.30 13.84
CA ASN A 13 8.61 -3.87 13.96
C ASN A 13 8.08 -3.02 12.80
N SER A 14 7.13 -3.55 12.02
CA SER A 14 6.50 -2.76 10.95
C SER A 14 5.64 -1.64 11.56
N LYS A 15 5.82 -0.43 11.04
CA LYS A 15 4.98 0.72 11.40
C LYS A 15 3.69 0.78 10.59
N VAL A 16 3.58 -0.03 9.57
CA VAL A 16 2.40 -0.06 8.70
C VAL A 16 1.15 -0.50 9.48
N ILE A 17 1.32 -1.40 10.45
CA ILE A 17 0.19 -1.81 11.30
C ILE A 17 -0.44 -0.62 12.04
N ASP A 18 0.37 0.32 12.48
CA ASP A 18 -0.14 1.51 13.17
C ASP A 18 -0.96 2.38 12.20
N VAL A 19 -0.51 2.50 10.95
CA VAL A 19 -1.25 3.21 9.91
C VAL A 19 -2.59 2.52 9.62
N VAL A 20 -2.58 1.21 9.49
CA VAL A 20 -3.80 0.41 9.26
C VAL A 20 -4.81 0.62 10.38
N ARG A 21 -4.36 0.50 11.63
CA ARG A 21 -5.23 0.64 12.80
C ARG A 21 -5.78 2.05 12.94
N GLU A 22 -4.96 3.06 12.66
CA GLU A 22 -5.39 4.46 12.69
C GLU A 22 -6.47 4.71 11.64
N LEU A 23 -6.28 4.25 10.42
CA LEU A 23 -7.28 4.37 9.36
C LEU A 23 -8.58 3.67 9.72
N GLN A 24 -8.49 2.47 10.30
CA GLN A 24 -9.66 1.73 10.77
C GLN A 24 -10.40 2.48 11.86
N SER A 25 -9.68 3.16 12.76
CA SER A 25 -10.29 3.95 13.84
C SER A 25 -11.12 5.11 13.30
N PHE A 26 -10.81 5.62 12.11
CA PHE A 26 -11.60 6.64 11.43
C PHE A 26 -12.75 6.05 10.58
N GLY A 27 -12.97 4.76 10.65
CA GLY A 27 -14.05 4.09 9.94
C GLY A 27 -13.70 3.63 8.52
N ALA A 28 -12.44 3.70 8.11
CA ALA A 28 -12.02 3.22 6.81
C ALA A 28 -12.00 1.69 6.76
N HIS A 29 -12.45 1.13 5.63
CA HIS A 29 -12.26 -0.29 5.34
C HIS A 29 -10.89 -0.46 4.69
N VAL A 30 -9.95 -1.03 5.41
CA VAL A 30 -8.55 -1.15 4.97
C VAL A 30 -8.26 -2.56 4.48
N LEU A 31 -7.82 -2.67 3.23
CA LEU A 31 -7.27 -3.90 2.67
C LEU A 31 -5.77 -3.75 2.53
N VAL A 32 -5.03 -4.81 2.84
CA VAL A 32 -3.57 -4.79 2.82
C VAL A 32 -3.05 -5.86 1.88
N HIS A 33 -2.12 -5.47 1.03
CA HIS A 33 -1.37 -6.36 0.14
C HIS A 33 0.12 -6.24 0.43
N ASP A 34 0.83 -7.34 0.33
CA ASP A 34 2.30 -7.36 0.30
C ASP A 34 2.76 -8.55 -0.54
N PRO A 35 3.68 -8.34 -1.53
CA PRO A 35 4.10 -9.40 -2.44
C PRO A 35 5.03 -10.43 -1.81
N ILE A 36 5.69 -10.10 -0.70
CA ILE A 36 6.73 -10.97 -0.11
C ILE A 36 6.49 -11.34 1.35
N ALA A 37 5.57 -10.65 2.03
CA ALA A 37 5.23 -11.00 3.41
C ALA A 37 4.42 -12.30 3.46
N SER A 38 4.61 -13.07 4.53
CA SER A 38 3.77 -14.24 4.81
C SER A 38 2.41 -13.79 5.35
N SER A 39 1.34 -14.17 4.65
CA SER A 39 -0.03 -13.90 5.12
C SER A 39 -0.32 -14.58 6.45
N ALA A 40 0.17 -15.80 6.63
CA ALA A 40 0.00 -16.54 7.88
C ALA A 40 0.69 -15.84 9.06
N GLU A 41 1.90 -15.32 8.84
CA GLU A 41 2.61 -14.56 9.87
C GLU A 41 1.91 -13.26 10.22
N CYS A 42 1.41 -12.52 9.21
CA CYS A 42 0.64 -11.29 9.45
C CYS A 42 -0.62 -11.56 10.25
N GLU A 43 -1.32 -12.63 9.93
CA GLU A 43 -2.53 -13.00 10.65
C GLU A 43 -2.22 -13.42 12.09
N HIS A 44 -1.16 -14.20 12.29
CA HIS A 44 -0.73 -14.63 13.62
C HIS A 44 -0.27 -13.45 14.48
N GLU A 45 0.57 -12.57 13.92
CA GLU A 45 1.20 -11.48 14.67
C GLU A 45 0.24 -10.30 14.91
N TYR A 46 -0.57 -9.96 13.91
CA TYR A 46 -1.38 -8.73 13.92
C TYR A 46 -2.88 -8.97 13.76
N GLY A 47 -3.30 -10.21 13.55
CA GLY A 47 -4.70 -10.49 13.23
C GLY A 47 -5.14 -9.91 11.90
N LEU A 48 -4.20 -9.67 10.98
CA LEU A 48 -4.43 -9.00 9.72
C LEU A 48 -4.23 -9.98 8.57
N ALA A 49 -5.30 -10.25 7.81
CA ALA A 49 -5.21 -11.05 6.60
C ALA A 49 -4.75 -10.18 5.42
N LEU A 50 -3.76 -10.66 4.67
CA LEU A 50 -3.35 -10.00 3.43
C LEU A 50 -4.30 -10.36 2.29
N THR A 51 -4.55 -9.41 1.41
CA THR A 51 -5.39 -9.60 0.22
C THR A 51 -4.48 -9.76 -1.00
N HIS A 52 -4.74 -10.75 -1.85
CA HIS A 52 -4.02 -10.92 -3.10
C HIS A 52 -4.25 -9.73 -4.03
N TRP A 53 -3.23 -9.39 -4.83
CA TRP A 53 -3.32 -8.27 -5.76
C TRP A 53 -4.55 -8.32 -6.65
N ASP A 54 -4.82 -9.49 -7.25
CA ASP A 54 -5.94 -9.63 -8.17
C ASP A 54 -7.31 -9.52 -7.49
N ALA A 55 -7.35 -9.78 -6.19
CA ALA A 55 -8.58 -9.66 -5.40
C ALA A 55 -8.81 -8.25 -4.85
N LEU A 56 -7.82 -7.36 -4.96
CA LEU A 56 -7.99 -5.97 -4.52
C LEU A 56 -8.94 -5.23 -5.47
N PRO A 57 -10.04 -4.66 -4.97
CA PRO A 57 -10.87 -3.77 -5.76
C PRO A 57 -10.21 -2.40 -5.91
N GLN A 58 -10.77 -1.57 -6.78
CA GLN A 58 -10.41 -0.16 -6.77
C GLN A 58 -10.83 0.48 -5.45
N ALA A 59 -9.95 1.29 -4.88
CA ALA A 59 -10.16 1.93 -3.59
C ALA A 59 -10.17 3.46 -3.73
N SER A 60 -10.78 4.12 -2.78
CA SER A 60 -10.80 5.59 -2.71
C SER A 60 -9.43 6.18 -2.40
N ALA A 61 -8.55 5.38 -1.81
CA ALA A 61 -7.17 5.77 -1.54
C ALA A 61 -6.25 4.56 -1.67
N VAL A 62 -5.06 4.80 -2.18
CA VAL A 62 -3.97 3.84 -2.21
C VAL A 62 -2.82 4.42 -1.39
N VAL A 63 -2.36 3.68 -0.38
CA VAL A 63 -1.23 4.06 0.45
C VAL A 63 -0.05 3.14 0.13
N ALA A 64 0.97 3.70 -0.52
CA ALA A 64 2.19 2.99 -0.85
C ALA A 64 3.19 3.16 0.31
N SER A 65 3.12 2.23 1.27
CA SER A 65 3.88 2.33 2.53
C SER A 65 5.29 1.77 2.43
N VAL A 66 5.48 0.69 1.68
CA VAL A 66 6.78 0.03 1.52
C VAL A 66 7.01 -0.21 0.02
N SER A 67 8.10 0.31 -0.49
CA SER A 67 8.37 0.33 -1.94
C SER A 67 9.12 -0.93 -2.40
N HIS A 68 8.51 -2.09 -2.24
CA HIS A 68 9.07 -3.34 -2.76
C HIS A 68 9.30 -3.25 -4.27
N LYS A 69 10.30 -3.98 -4.75
CA LYS A 69 10.65 -4.03 -6.18
C LYS A 69 9.43 -4.39 -7.04
N GLU A 70 8.60 -5.31 -6.59
CA GLU A 70 7.40 -5.72 -7.30
C GLU A 70 6.46 -4.54 -7.57
N TYR A 71 6.35 -3.61 -6.63
CA TYR A 71 5.55 -2.40 -6.82
C TYR A 71 6.22 -1.40 -7.75
N THR A 72 7.51 -1.15 -7.57
CA THR A 72 8.22 -0.20 -8.43
C THR A 72 8.30 -0.70 -9.87
N ASP A 73 8.35 -2.02 -10.07
CA ASP A 73 8.29 -2.62 -11.42
C ASP A 73 6.91 -2.43 -12.08
N LEU A 74 5.82 -2.43 -11.30
CA LEU A 74 4.49 -2.09 -11.82
C LEU A 74 4.42 -0.64 -12.27
N GLY A 75 5.19 0.22 -11.62
CA GLY A 75 5.19 1.66 -11.88
C GLY A 75 3.90 2.35 -11.43
N VAL A 76 3.87 3.66 -11.61
CA VAL A 76 2.70 4.49 -11.28
C VAL A 76 1.45 3.96 -11.97
N GLU A 77 1.54 3.68 -13.27
CA GLU A 77 0.40 3.21 -14.05
C GLU A 77 -0.20 1.93 -13.49
N GLY A 78 0.64 0.94 -13.14
CA GLY A 78 0.18 -0.32 -12.59
C GLY A 78 -0.49 -0.17 -11.23
N LEU A 79 0.06 0.70 -10.38
CA LEU A 79 -0.51 0.96 -9.06
C LEU A 79 -1.83 1.73 -9.14
N LEU A 80 -1.95 2.66 -10.06
CA LEU A 80 -3.16 3.46 -10.24
C LEU A 80 -4.36 2.64 -10.75
N ARG A 81 -4.15 1.43 -11.26
CA ARG A 81 -5.25 0.52 -11.57
C ARG A 81 -6.07 0.13 -10.35
N LYS A 82 -5.49 0.23 -9.16
CA LYS A 82 -6.17 -0.05 -7.89
C LYS A 82 -6.77 1.18 -7.24
N LEU A 83 -6.69 2.34 -7.89
CA LEU A 83 -7.26 3.58 -7.40
C LEU A 83 -8.53 3.92 -8.19
N ALA A 84 -9.63 4.16 -7.47
CA ALA A 84 -10.87 4.60 -8.08
C ALA A 84 -10.73 6.02 -8.65
N PRO A 85 -11.51 6.38 -9.68
CA PRO A 85 -11.51 7.75 -10.20
C PRO A 85 -11.79 8.76 -9.08
N GLY A 86 -10.97 9.82 -9.04
CA GLY A 86 -11.05 10.84 -7.97
C GLY A 86 -10.39 10.45 -6.66
N GLY A 87 -9.77 9.28 -6.59
CA GLY A 87 -9.09 8.81 -5.40
C GLY A 87 -7.76 9.52 -5.13
N VAL A 88 -7.18 9.23 -3.97
CA VAL A 88 -5.92 9.81 -3.49
C VAL A 88 -4.83 8.76 -3.43
N PHE A 89 -3.64 9.11 -3.91
CA PHE A 89 -2.45 8.26 -3.82
C PHE A 89 -1.49 8.85 -2.79
N VAL A 90 -1.15 8.07 -1.77
CA VAL A 90 -0.20 8.47 -0.72
C VAL A 90 1.10 7.69 -0.89
N ASP A 91 2.17 8.42 -1.21
CA ASP A 91 3.51 7.85 -1.44
C ASP A 91 4.37 8.09 -0.19
N VAL A 92 4.34 7.15 0.74
CA VAL A 92 5.03 7.30 2.03
C VAL A 92 6.54 7.38 1.87
N LYS A 93 7.10 6.63 0.94
CA LYS A 93 8.56 6.55 0.74
C LYS A 93 9.09 7.51 -0.33
N SER A 94 8.21 8.32 -0.93
CA SER A 94 8.58 9.18 -2.06
C SER A 94 9.26 8.39 -3.19
N ALA A 95 8.73 7.19 -3.46
CA ALA A 95 9.33 6.23 -4.38
C ALA A 95 8.87 6.42 -5.83
N TYR A 96 7.83 7.20 -6.07
CA TYR A 96 7.20 7.33 -7.38
C TYR A 96 7.34 8.76 -7.92
N ASP A 97 7.38 8.87 -9.25
CA ASP A 97 7.55 10.16 -9.92
C ASP A 97 6.30 11.04 -9.72
N PRO A 98 6.43 12.18 -9.02
CA PRO A 98 5.29 13.08 -8.81
C PRO A 98 4.75 13.69 -10.11
N VAL A 99 5.60 13.84 -11.14
CA VAL A 99 5.17 14.32 -12.45
C VAL A 99 4.28 13.29 -13.13
N ALA A 100 4.62 12.01 -13.04
CA ALA A 100 3.79 10.93 -13.58
C ALA A 100 2.42 10.88 -12.91
N LEU A 101 2.36 11.05 -11.58
CA LEU A 101 1.11 11.10 -10.83
C LEU A 101 0.26 12.30 -11.24
N LYS A 102 0.87 13.46 -11.36
CA LYS A 102 0.18 14.69 -11.79
C LYS A 102 -0.35 14.56 -13.22
N THR A 103 0.46 14.01 -14.12
CA THR A 103 0.07 13.79 -15.51
C THR A 103 -1.11 12.84 -15.64
N ALA A 104 -1.19 11.84 -14.75
CA ALA A 104 -2.32 10.93 -14.66
C ALA A 104 -3.58 11.57 -14.05
N GLY A 105 -3.53 12.82 -13.60
CA GLY A 105 -4.65 13.53 -13.01
C GLY A 105 -4.99 13.08 -11.59
N VAL A 106 -4.04 12.49 -10.89
CA VAL A 106 -4.24 11.92 -9.57
C VAL A 106 -3.79 12.90 -8.49
N GLN A 107 -4.64 13.11 -7.48
CA GLN A 107 -4.25 13.81 -6.28
C GLN A 107 -3.31 12.92 -5.47
N SER A 108 -2.12 13.42 -5.17
CA SER A 108 -1.13 12.64 -4.44
C SER A 108 -0.51 13.42 -3.31
N TRP A 109 -0.06 12.68 -2.32
CA TRP A 109 0.70 13.18 -1.18
C TRP A 109 1.96 12.34 -1.03
N ARG A 110 3.05 12.97 -0.65
CA ARG A 110 4.31 12.27 -0.38
C ARG A 110 4.97 12.85 0.87
N LEU A 111 5.67 11.99 1.57
CA LEU A 111 6.37 12.35 2.80
C LEU A 111 7.86 12.57 2.57
#